data_e6c6f1628cb74a99a6573851b6e25dce
#
_entry.id   e6c6f1628cb74a99a6573851b6e25dce
#
_cell.length_a   1.000
_cell.length_b   1.000
_cell.length_c   1.000
_cell.angle_alpha   90.00
_cell.angle_beta   90.00
_cell.angle_gamma   90.00
#
_symmetry.space_group_name_H-M   'P 1'
#
loop_
_entity.id
_entity.type
_entity.pdbx_description
1 polymer ?
#
loop_
_entity_poly.entity_id
_entity_poly.type
_entity_poly.pdbx_seq_one_letter_code
_entity_poly.pdbx_strand_id
1 'polypeptide(L)'
;MSNIVREKIQQEALNAVLSCARAGLHVSMGVGKTYIGLQYINKLGGKVLVVAPKLTIFESWKNDAEKFELSHLLNNITFTSYISLIKHNPKDYDIVILDEAHNTKDSHDEFLCEFRGRVLGLTGTPPKYTYGEKGQMMEQYYPIKYTYSVDEAVDENILNDYRIYIHSIPLDRDNNVLVGKGDQTFKTSEYKNYTWLQTQIRDATSMKQVFMKRIFLLNAMKQFKSKLSFVKFISETVPATDKCLLFANTTEQADSICKYSHHSKNNKVENVENLAKFASGEITRLSAVERLSEGITVPNLKHIVIMHSYGNEKKASQKIGRALRLNKDEVASVHILCFKDTVDESWVAKSLEDFDIEKIKWVNWGYQNNQFKKL
;
A
#
# COMPACT_ATOMS: atom_id res chain seq x y z
N MET A 1 20.41 15.79 -13.03
CA MET A 1 19.38 16.76 -12.57
C MET A 1 18.46 16.17 -11.49
N SER A 2 17.88 14.96 -11.62
CA SER A 2 16.95 14.39 -10.59
C SER A 2 17.57 14.15 -9.21
N ASN A 3 18.86 13.87 -9.11
CA ASN A 3 19.51 13.71 -7.80
C ASN A 3 19.63 15.04 -7.06
N ILE A 4 19.97 16.12 -7.75
CA ILE A 4 20.11 17.46 -7.15
C ILE A 4 18.75 17.95 -6.62
N VAL A 5 17.67 17.75 -7.40
CA VAL A 5 16.32 18.14 -6.97
C VAL A 5 15.88 17.31 -5.77
N ARG A 6 16.12 15.99 -5.79
CA ARG A 6 15.83 15.10 -4.66
C ARG A 6 16.61 15.51 -3.40
N GLU A 7 17.88 15.80 -3.51
CA GLU A 7 18.71 16.27 -2.39
C GLU A 7 18.20 17.59 -1.81
N LYS A 8 17.79 18.53 -2.67
CA LYS A 8 17.16 19.78 -2.24
C LYS A 8 15.90 19.54 -1.41
N ILE A 9 14.98 18.71 -1.90
CA ILE A 9 13.73 18.37 -1.19
C ILE A 9 14.01 17.67 0.12
N GLN A 10 14.95 16.72 0.14
CA GLN A 10 15.37 16.04 1.37
C GLN A 10 15.94 17.01 2.39
N GLN A 11 16.71 18.00 1.94
CA GLN A 11 17.27 19.05 2.81
C GLN A 11 16.19 20.00 3.31
N GLU A 12 15.23 20.40 2.48
CA GLU A 12 14.09 21.23 2.88
C GLU A 12 13.22 20.52 3.91
N ALA A 13 12.89 19.25 3.66
CA ALA A 13 12.13 18.43 4.60
C ALA A 13 12.86 18.27 5.94
N LEU A 14 14.17 18.03 5.91
CA LEU A 14 15.00 17.95 7.12
C LEU A 14 14.98 19.28 7.89
N ASN A 15 15.21 20.40 7.22
CA ASN A 15 15.23 21.74 7.85
C ASN A 15 13.90 22.08 8.50
N ALA A 16 12.77 21.69 7.88
CA ALA A 16 11.43 21.94 8.42
C ALA A 16 11.17 21.27 9.76
N VAL A 17 11.89 20.19 10.11
CA VAL A 17 11.66 19.43 11.33
C VAL A 17 12.75 19.55 12.39
N LEU A 18 13.95 20.02 12.04
CA LEU A 18 15.10 20.06 12.96
C LEU A 18 14.86 20.94 14.19
N SER A 19 14.12 22.04 14.09
CA SER A 19 13.82 22.94 15.20
C SER A 19 12.63 22.45 16.06
N CYS A 20 11.86 21.47 15.61
CA CYS A 20 10.63 21.05 16.24
C CYS A 20 10.88 19.89 17.22
N ALA A 21 10.28 19.97 18.43
CA ALA A 21 10.27 18.83 19.36
C ALA A 21 9.37 17.68 18.86
N ARG A 22 8.28 18.04 18.16
CA ARG A 22 7.31 17.10 17.59
C ARG A 22 7.02 17.55 16.17
N ALA A 23 7.29 16.67 15.19
CA ALA A 23 7.10 16.98 13.80
C ALA A 23 6.78 15.71 12.98
N GLY A 24 6.07 15.90 11.88
CA GLY A 24 5.81 14.88 10.87
C GLY A 24 6.22 15.35 9.48
N LEU A 25 6.64 14.40 8.67
CA LEU A 25 6.92 14.58 7.26
C LEU A 25 5.92 13.76 6.44
N HIS A 26 5.16 14.44 5.59
CA HIS A 26 4.40 13.82 4.53
C HIS A 26 5.24 13.88 3.25
N VAL A 27 5.95 12.80 2.96
CA VAL A 27 6.81 12.72 1.79
C VAL A 27 6.47 11.46 1.01
N SER A 28 6.23 11.62 -0.29
CA SER A 28 5.87 10.51 -1.17
C SER A 28 6.87 9.36 -1.14
N MET A 29 6.43 8.18 -1.54
CA MET A 29 7.31 7.01 -1.61
C MET A 29 8.37 7.21 -2.70
N GLY A 30 9.60 6.78 -2.41
CA GLY A 30 10.71 6.88 -3.37
C GLY A 30 11.55 8.15 -3.26
N VAL A 31 11.11 9.17 -2.54
CA VAL A 31 11.89 10.41 -2.31
C VAL A 31 13.01 10.22 -1.28
N GLY A 32 12.90 9.21 -0.39
CA GLY A 32 13.96 8.86 0.56
C GLY A 32 13.65 9.21 2.03
N LYS A 33 12.45 8.90 2.51
CA LYS A 33 12.06 9.10 3.93
C LYS A 33 13.07 8.53 4.92
N THR A 34 13.56 7.32 4.67
CA THR A 34 14.58 6.65 5.51
C THR A 34 15.86 7.47 5.57
N TYR A 35 16.33 7.99 4.44
CA TYR A 35 17.50 8.85 4.37
C TYR A 35 17.31 10.14 5.17
N ILE A 36 16.14 10.79 5.05
CA ILE A 36 15.83 11.99 5.85
C ILE A 36 15.85 11.66 7.35
N GLY A 37 15.28 10.50 7.75
CA GLY A 37 15.32 10.02 9.12
C GLY A 37 16.75 9.78 9.62
N LEU A 38 17.62 9.16 8.81
CA LEU A 38 19.03 8.96 9.15
C LEU A 38 19.78 10.29 9.27
N GLN A 39 19.55 11.25 8.37
CA GLN A 39 20.15 12.59 8.44
C GLN A 39 19.66 13.36 9.69
N TYR A 40 18.38 13.20 10.07
CA TYR A 40 17.83 13.78 11.29
C TYR A 40 18.60 13.24 12.54
N ILE A 41 18.82 11.93 12.60
CA ILE A 41 19.63 11.30 13.67
C ILE A 41 21.07 11.82 13.63
N ASN A 42 21.67 11.89 12.46
CA ASN A 42 23.05 12.35 12.29
C ASN A 42 23.27 13.80 12.78
N LYS A 43 22.26 14.65 12.59
CA LYS A 43 22.32 16.06 13.03
C LYS A 43 22.11 16.25 14.52
N LEU A 44 21.27 15.43 15.15
CA LEU A 44 20.86 15.62 16.54
C LEU A 44 21.63 14.72 17.53
N GLY A 45 22.06 13.55 17.07
CA GLY A 45 22.69 12.54 17.94
C GLY A 45 21.69 11.93 18.92
N GLY A 46 22.23 11.23 19.95
CA GLY A 46 21.44 10.65 21.03
C GLY A 46 21.01 9.21 20.81
N LYS A 47 20.27 8.64 21.76
CA LYS A 47 19.68 7.31 21.69
C LYS A 47 18.35 7.36 20.98
N VAL A 48 18.18 6.54 19.96
CA VAL A 48 17.03 6.60 19.05
C VAL A 48 16.21 5.33 19.10
N LEU A 49 14.89 5.46 19.19
CA LEU A 49 13.95 4.38 18.99
C LEU A 49 13.26 4.55 17.63
N VAL A 50 13.51 3.65 16.68
CA VAL A 50 12.81 3.60 15.40
C VAL A 50 11.69 2.59 15.49
N VAL A 51 10.46 3.08 15.29
CA VAL A 51 9.22 2.29 15.37
C VAL A 51 8.66 2.10 13.98
N ALA A 52 8.43 0.84 13.57
CA ALA A 52 7.87 0.53 12.25
C ALA A 52 6.80 -0.57 12.33
N PRO A 53 5.90 -0.68 11.34
CA PRO A 53 4.83 -1.69 11.36
C PRO A 53 5.34 -3.12 11.17
N LYS A 54 6.51 -3.30 10.55
CA LYS A 54 7.10 -4.62 10.24
C LYS A 54 8.61 -4.62 10.42
N LEU A 55 9.15 -5.75 10.87
CA LEU A 55 10.59 -5.93 11.06
C LEU A 55 11.41 -5.84 9.76
N THR A 56 10.80 -6.19 8.61
CA THR A 56 11.45 -6.09 7.30
C THR A 56 11.84 -4.66 6.91
N ILE A 57 11.19 -3.64 7.49
CA ILE A 57 11.52 -2.23 7.26
C ILE A 57 12.89 -1.90 7.87
N PHE A 58 13.28 -2.57 8.95
CA PHE A 58 14.58 -2.33 9.59
C PHE A 58 15.77 -2.73 8.72
N GLU A 59 15.60 -3.76 7.89
CA GLU A 59 16.61 -4.11 6.88
C GLU A 59 16.77 -2.98 5.85
N SER A 60 15.68 -2.31 5.47
CA SER A 60 15.75 -1.14 4.58
C SER A 60 16.51 0.02 5.23
N TRP A 61 16.31 0.26 6.54
CA TRP A 61 17.08 1.26 7.30
C TRP A 61 18.55 0.95 7.34
N LYS A 62 18.94 -0.31 7.57
CA LYS A 62 20.34 -0.76 7.58
C LYS A 62 20.99 -0.61 6.21
N ASN A 63 20.31 -1.07 5.17
CA ASN A 63 20.80 -0.97 3.79
C ASN A 63 20.98 0.50 3.34
N ASP A 64 20.03 1.38 3.72
CA ASP A 64 20.16 2.81 3.43
C ASP A 64 21.29 3.45 4.25
N ALA A 65 21.47 3.06 5.53
CA ALA A 65 22.58 3.54 6.34
C ALA A 65 23.95 3.13 5.75
N GLU A 66 24.08 1.91 5.27
CA GLU A 66 25.28 1.44 4.58
C GLU A 66 25.53 2.19 3.27
N LYS A 67 24.48 2.30 2.43
CA LYS A 67 24.53 2.99 1.14
C LYS A 67 24.97 4.44 1.24
N PHE A 68 24.59 5.13 2.32
CA PHE A 68 24.88 6.56 2.54
C PHE A 68 26.02 6.79 3.54
N GLU A 69 26.81 5.76 3.86
CA GLU A 69 27.96 5.83 4.77
C GLU A 69 27.59 6.29 6.20
N LEU A 70 26.37 5.99 6.64
CA LEU A 70 25.82 6.34 7.95
C LEU A 70 25.70 5.14 8.91
N SER A 71 26.37 4.03 8.62
CA SER A 71 26.29 2.78 9.41
C SER A 71 26.69 2.98 10.87
N HIS A 72 27.54 3.96 11.19
CA HIS A 72 27.92 4.30 12.55
C HIS A 72 26.74 4.72 13.43
N LEU A 73 25.66 5.24 12.85
CA LEU A 73 24.44 5.63 13.58
C LEU A 73 23.68 4.42 14.12
N LEU A 74 23.79 3.26 13.47
CA LEU A 74 23.06 2.05 13.85
C LEU A 74 23.36 1.59 15.27
N ASN A 75 24.54 1.92 15.83
CA ASN A 75 24.93 1.60 17.20
C ASN A 75 24.04 2.29 18.26
N ASN A 76 23.42 3.42 17.90
CA ASN A 76 22.57 4.20 18.78
C ASN A 76 21.08 4.03 18.48
N ILE A 77 20.73 3.16 17.52
CA ILE A 77 19.35 2.93 17.08
C ILE A 77 18.84 1.61 17.64
N THR A 78 17.75 1.69 18.39
CA THR A 78 16.93 0.53 18.76
C THR A 78 15.76 0.45 17.80
N PHE A 79 15.51 -0.72 17.21
CA PHE A 79 14.39 -0.97 16.32
C PHE A 79 13.27 -1.71 17.04
N THR A 80 12.03 -1.25 16.92
CA THR A 80 10.86 -1.90 17.50
C THR A 80 9.62 -1.79 16.60
N SER A 81 8.69 -2.71 16.80
CA SER A 81 7.39 -2.61 16.13
C SER A 81 6.41 -1.77 16.92
N TYR A 82 5.36 -1.22 16.25
CA TYR A 82 4.27 -0.52 16.93
C TYR A 82 3.64 -1.37 18.06
N ILE A 83 3.45 -2.68 17.84
CA ILE A 83 2.89 -3.59 18.85
C ILE A 83 3.79 -3.69 20.09
N SER A 84 5.09 -3.55 19.92
CA SER A 84 6.08 -3.68 21.00
C SER A 84 6.48 -2.34 21.61
N LEU A 85 6.00 -1.22 21.11
CA LEU A 85 6.36 0.13 21.57
C LEU A 85 6.13 0.29 23.08
N ILE A 86 4.99 -0.18 23.60
CA ILE A 86 4.63 -0.11 25.01
C ILE A 86 5.54 -0.88 25.96
N LYS A 87 6.44 -1.75 25.44
CA LYS A 87 7.40 -2.51 26.23
C LYS A 87 8.68 -1.73 26.52
N HIS A 88 8.86 -0.60 25.86
CA HIS A 88 10.03 0.24 26.02
C HIS A 88 9.77 1.32 27.09
N ASN A 89 10.83 1.68 27.81
CA ASN A 89 10.74 2.81 28.75
C ASN A 89 11.01 4.12 27.98
N PRO A 90 10.05 5.09 27.99
CA PRO A 90 10.22 6.35 27.29
C PRO A 90 11.48 7.14 27.69
N LYS A 91 11.96 6.96 28.91
CA LYS A 91 13.14 7.69 29.44
C LYS A 91 14.48 7.20 28.90
N ASP A 92 14.50 6.06 28.22
CA ASP A 92 15.75 5.47 27.70
C ASP A 92 16.19 6.07 26.37
N TYR A 93 15.36 6.94 25.76
CA TYR A 93 15.56 7.47 24.42
C TYR A 93 15.47 9.00 24.37
N ASP A 94 16.28 9.59 23.50
CA ASP A 94 16.28 11.03 23.21
C ASP A 94 15.38 11.36 22.01
N ILE A 95 15.26 10.41 21.06
CA ILE A 95 14.51 10.56 19.83
C ILE A 95 13.64 9.32 19.58
N VAL A 96 12.41 9.54 19.17
CA VAL A 96 11.52 8.51 18.60
C VAL A 96 11.22 8.84 17.16
N ILE A 97 11.50 7.91 16.24
CA ILE A 97 11.09 8.00 14.84
C ILE A 97 9.97 7.01 14.59
N LEU A 98 8.83 7.53 14.18
CA LEU A 98 7.65 6.75 13.81
C LEU A 98 7.66 6.55 12.30
N ASP A 99 8.21 5.44 11.81
CA ASP A 99 8.18 5.11 10.38
C ASP A 99 6.82 4.54 9.99
N GLU A 100 6.29 4.96 8.85
CA GLU A 100 4.89 4.78 8.48
C GLU A 100 3.96 5.25 9.63
N ALA A 101 4.16 6.48 10.09
CA ALA A 101 3.57 7.08 11.29
C ALA A 101 2.04 6.99 11.34
N HIS A 102 1.37 6.90 10.20
CA HIS A 102 -0.07 6.67 10.13
C HIS A 102 -0.55 5.34 10.77
N ASN A 103 0.37 4.48 11.22
CA ASN A 103 0.04 3.29 12.02
C ASN A 103 -0.07 3.57 13.52
N THR A 104 0.20 4.78 13.96
CA THR A 104 0.00 5.21 15.35
C THR A 104 -1.50 5.15 15.71
N LYS A 105 -1.80 4.67 16.92
CA LYS A 105 -3.14 4.46 17.46
C LYS A 105 -3.18 4.91 18.92
N ASP A 106 -4.38 5.06 19.48
CA ASP A 106 -4.58 5.40 20.90
C ASP A 106 -3.81 4.50 21.87
N SER A 107 -3.65 3.22 21.54
CA SER A 107 -2.85 2.28 22.34
C SER A 107 -1.36 2.65 22.49
N HIS A 108 -0.86 3.59 21.69
CA HIS A 108 0.52 4.10 21.77
C HIS A 108 0.61 5.41 22.55
N ASP A 109 -0.54 5.97 22.95
CA ASP A 109 -0.62 7.23 23.69
C ASP A 109 0.13 7.14 25.02
N GLU A 110 0.00 6.03 25.75
CA GLU A 110 0.68 5.79 27.02
C GLU A 110 2.20 6.04 26.93
N PHE A 111 2.85 5.47 25.92
CA PHE A 111 4.28 5.70 25.70
C PHE A 111 4.58 7.13 25.23
N LEU A 112 3.82 7.64 24.26
CA LEU A 112 4.11 8.91 23.60
C LEU A 112 3.81 10.13 24.48
N CYS A 113 2.83 10.06 25.39
CA CYS A 113 2.53 11.15 26.33
C CYS A 113 3.60 11.27 27.43
N GLU A 114 4.22 10.16 27.84
CA GLU A 114 5.32 10.16 28.79
C GLU A 114 6.66 10.53 28.17
N PHE A 115 6.83 10.34 26.85
CA PHE A 115 8.05 10.63 26.15
C PHE A 115 8.37 12.12 26.09
N ARG A 116 9.53 12.53 26.58
CA ARG A 116 9.95 13.95 26.70
C ARG A 116 10.94 14.38 25.63
N GLY A 117 11.50 13.44 24.87
CA GLY A 117 12.42 13.71 23.77
C GLY A 117 11.72 14.17 22.49
N ARG A 118 12.43 14.08 21.39
CA ARG A 118 11.94 14.50 20.07
C ARG A 118 11.19 13.39 19.35
N VAL A 119 10.05 13.72 18.75
CA VAL A 119 9.27 12.79 17.92
C VAL A 119 9.29 13.23 16.46
N LEU A 120 9.70 12.33 15.57
CA LEU A 120 9.63 12.52 14.12
C LEU A 120 8.72 11.45 13.50
N GLY A 121 7.60 11.85 12.91
CA GLY A 121 6.74 10.97 12.12
C GLY A 121 7.11 11.01 10.64
N LEU A 122 7.34 9.86 10.04
CA LEU A 122 7.58 9.69 8.60
C LEU A 122 6.40 8.97 7.98
N THR A 123 5.74 9.57 7.00
CA THR A 123 4.61 8.93 6.32
C THR A 123 4.50 9.38 4.86
N GLY A 124 4.09 8.47 3.98
CA GLY A 124 3.68 8.81 2.61
C GLY A 124 2.17 9.02 2.47
N THR A 125 1.40 8.73 3.52
CA THR A 125 -0.07 8.77 3.51
C THR A 125 -0.58 9.19 4.89
N PRO A 126 -0.52 10.49 5.24
CA PRO A 126 -1.01 10.97 6.53
C PRO A 126 -2.52 10.74 6.66
N PRO A 127 -3.08 10.74 7.87
CA PRO A 127 -4.52 10.80 8.08
C PRO A 127 -5.12 12.04 7.40
N LYS A 128 -6.16 11.84 6.60
CA LYS A 128 -6.84 12.94 5.86
C LYS A 128 -7.64 13.85 6.79
N TYR A 129 -8.17 13.29 7.87
CA TYR A 129 -9.04 14.00 8.81
C TYR A 129 -8.42 14.04 10.20
N THR A 130 -8.41 15.21 10.80
CA THR A 130 -7.85 15.46 12.14
C THR A 130 -8.76 14.99 13.27
N TYR A 131 -10.08 14.88 13.02
CA TYR A 131 -11.09 14.53 14.04
C TYR A 131 -11.17 13.02 14.37
N GLY A 132 -10.54 12.14 13.60
CA GLY A 132 -10.48 10.70 13.90
C GLY A 132 -9.27 10.36 14.78
N GLU A 133 -9.30 9.19 15.45
CA GLU A 133 -8.21 8.67 16.30
C GLU A 133 -6.81 8.94 15.73
N LYS A 134 -6.58 8.52 14.47
CA LYS A 134 -5.28 8.69 13.81
C LYS A 134 -4.92 10.14 13.52
N GLY A 135 -5.91 10.97 13.24
CA GLY A 135 -5.70 12.39 13.01
C GLY A 135 -5.33 13.12 14.30
N GLN A 136 -5.99 12.78 15.40
CA GLN A 136 -5.68 13.31 16.73
C GLN A 136 -4.26 12.91 17.16
N MET A 137 -3.88 11.64 16.99
CA MET A 137 -2.52 11.17 17.24
C MET A 137 -1.47 11.92 16.40
N MET A 138 -1.78 12.20 15.12
CA MET A 138 -0.91 12.98 14.27
C MET A 138 -0.72 14.40 14.78
N GLU A 139 -1.80 15.12 15.04
CA GLU A 139 -1.76 16.50 15.53
C GLU A 139 -1.02 16.64 16.86
N GLN A 140 -1.19 15.65 17.74
CA GLN A 140 -0.59 15.66 19.07
C GLN A 140 0.90 15.29 19.08
N TYR A 141 1.30 14.27 18.31
CA TYR A 141 2.62 13.67 18.43
C TYR A 141 3.56 13.92 17.27
N TYR A 142 3.03 14.12 16.06
CA TYR A 142 3.84 14.35 14.85
C TYR A 142 3.10 15.24 13.83
N PRO A 143 2.72 16.47 14.20
CA PRO A 143 2.03 17.39 13.28
C PRO A 143 2.87 17.59 12.02
N ILE A 144 2.23 17.48 10.86
CA ILE A 144 2.94 17.57 9.57
C ILE A 144 3.50 18.99 9.37
N LYS A 145 4.81 19.07 9.19
CA LYS A 145 5.56 20.33 8.98
C LYS A 145 6.03 20.52 7.56
N TYR A 146 6.09 19.44 6.79
CA TYR A 146 6.48 19.47 5.39
C TYR A 146 5.69 18.43 4.61
N THR A 147 5.20 18.83 3.44
CA THR A 147 4.45 17.97 2.53
C THR A 147 5.13 17.97 1.17
N TYR A 148 5.28 16.79 0.59
CA TYR A 148 5.75 16.61 -0.78
C TYR A 148 5.03 15.41 -1.39
N SER A 149 4.09 15.69 -2.27
CA SER A 149 3.15 14.73 -2.85
C SER A 149 3.78 13.83 -3.92
N VAL A 150 3.03 12.83 -4.36
CA VAL A 150 3.42 11.97 -5.50
C VAL A 150 3.46 12.80 -6.79
N ASP A 151 2.47 13.66 -7.00
CA ASP A 151 2.36 14.44 -8.24
C ASP A 151 3.48 15.49 -8.34
N GLU A 152 3.82 16.19 -7.25
CA GLU A 152 5.01 17.06 -7.20
C GLU A 152 6.29 16.29 -7.53
N ALA A 153 6.44 15.06 -7.03
CA ALA A 153 7.60 14.22 -7.32
C ALA A 153 7.65 13.75 -8.78
N VAL A 154 6.51 13.59 -9.43
CA VAL A 154 6.40 13.28 -10.86
C VAL A 154 6.74 14.52 -11.69
N ASP A 155 6.15 15.68 -11.37
CA ASP A 155 6.38 16.95 -12.08
C ASP A 155 7.85 17.38 -12.04
N GLU A 156 8.52 17.13 -10.92
CA GLU A 156 9.96 17.39 -10.76
C GLU A 156 10.87 16.24 -11.26
N ASN A 157 10.30 15.23 -11.92
CA ASN A 157 11.00 14.06 -12.48
C ASN A 157 11.83 13.26 -11.45
N ILE A 158 11.40 13.23 -10.19
CA ILE A 158 11.94 12.34 -9.15
C ILE A 158 11.31 10.96 -9.25
N LEU A 159 10.01 10.93 -9.53
CA LEU A 159 9.24 9.73 -9.85
C LEU A 159 8.84 9.74 -11.32
N ASN A 160 8.55 8.58 -11.86
CA ASN A 160 8.03 8.44 -13.22
C ASN A 160 6.61 8.93 -13.33
N ASP A 161 6.23 9.36 -14.54
CA ASP A 161 4.82 9.54 -14.86
C ASP A 161 4.06 8.20 -14.78
N TYR A 162 2.76 8.29 -14.56
CA TYR A 162 1.90 7.13 -14.39
C TYR A 162 0.54 7.31 -15.08
N ARG A 163 -0.10 6.19 -15.37
CA ARG A 163 -1.50 6.13 -15.81
C ARG A 163 -2.22 5.09 -14.99
N ILE A 164 -3.40 5.43 -14.47
CA ILE A 164 -4.25 4.52 -13.72
C ILE A 164 -5.46 4.16 -14.59
N TYR A 165 -5.61 2.88 -14.86
CA TYR A 165 -6.75 2.34 -15.60
C TYR A 165 -7.67 1.60 -14.63
N ILE A 166 -8.87 2.14 -14.41
CA ILE A 166 -9.89 1.46 -13.60
C ILE A 166 -10.73 0.62 -14.54
N HIS A 167 -10.59 -0.68 -14.44
CA HIS A 167 -11.34 -1.64 -15.26
C HIS A 167 -12.66 -1.97 -14.56
N SER A 168 -13.74 -1.38 -15.06
CA SER A 168 -15.11 -1.62 -14.58
C SER A 168 -15.67 -2.84 -15.30
N ILE A 169 -15.81 -3.96 -14.58
CA ILE A 169 -16.23 -5.26 -15.09
C ILE A 169 -17.60 -5.66 -14.51
N PRO A 170 -18.49 -6.29 -15.28
CA PRO A 170 -19.78 -6.71 -14.77
C PRO A 170 -19.63 -7.89 -13.80
N LEU A 171 -20.55 -7.99 -12.84
CA LEU A 171 -20.76 -9.20 -12.06
C LEU A 171 -21.28 -10.33 -12.95
N ASP A 172 -20.71 -11.52 -12.79
CA ASP A 172 -21.14 -12.70 -13.54
C ASP A 172 -22.58 -13.08 -13.16
N ARG A 173 -23.36 -13.43 -14.17
CA ARG A 173 -24.76 -13.86 -14.03
C ARG A 173 -24.95 -15.37 -14.09
N ASP A 174 -23.90 -16.13 -14.37
CA ASP A 174 -23.92 -17.59 -14.36
C ASP A 174 -23.85 -18.13 -12.92
N ASN A 175 -24.50 -19.26 -12.67
CA ASN A 175 -24.55 -19.87 -11.35
C ASN A 175 -23.24 -20.60 -11.02
N ASN A 176 -22.16 -19.82 -10.79
CA ASN A 176 -20.80 -20.31 -10.55
C ASN A 176 -20.28 -20.07 -9.11
N VAL A 177 -21.07 -19.42 -8.26
CA VAL A 177 -20.77 -19.13 -6.85
C VAL A 177 -21.46 -20.16 -5.97
N LEU A 178 -20.70 -20.83 -5.11
CA LEU A 178 -21.22 -21.73 -4.09
C LEU A 178 -21.43 -20.95 -2.78
N VAL A 179 -22.64 -20.95 -2.24
CA VAL A 179 -23.01 -20.31 -0.98
C VAL A 179 -23.66 -21.32 -0.03
N GLY A 180 -23.60 -21.03 1.29
CA GLY A 180 -24.13 -21.91 2.32
C GLY A 180 -23.02 -22.69 3.06
N LYS A 181 -23.43 -23.63 3.93
CA LYS A 181 -22.53 -24.49 4.70
C LYS A 181 -23.10 -25.91 4.78
N GLY A 182 -22.20 -26.89 4.70
CA GLY A 182 -22.59 -28.32 4.79
C GLY A 182 -23.62 -28.69 3.73
N ASP A 183 -24.65 -29.39 4.11
CA ASP A 183 -25.73 -29.90 3.22
C ASP A 183 -26.65 -28.78 2.69
N GLN A 184 -26.55 -27.56 3.21
CA GLN A 184 -27.33 -26.40 2.77
C GLN A 184 -26.57 -25.54 1.74
N THR A 185 -25.66 -26.14 0.98
CA THR A 185 -24.95 -25.43 -0.08
C THR A 185 -25.77 -25.42 -1.37
N PHE A 186 -25.78 -24.26 -2.04
CA PHE A 186 -26.41 -24.12 -3.36
C PHE A 186 -25.58 -23.20 -4.26
N LYS A 187 -25.80 -23.35 -5.57
CA LYS A 187 -25.14 -22.52 -6.56
C LYS A 187 -25.97 -21.26 -6.85
N THR A 188 -25.29 -20.14 -6.95
CA THR A 188 -25.88 -18.84 -7.34
C THR A 188 -24.91 -18.10 -8.26
N SER A 189 -25.32 -16.94 -8.80
CA SER A 189 -24.43 -16.08 -9.55
C SER A 189 -23.79 -15.00 -8.65
N GLU A 190 -22.69 -14.38 -9.10
CA GLU A 190 -22.08 -13.23 -8.42
C GLU A 190 -23.10 -12.10 -8.28
N TYR A 191 -23.86 -11.79 -9.35
CA TYR A 191 -24.89 -10.77 -9.35
C TYR A 191 -25.99 -11.05 -8.30
N LYS A 192 -26.55 -12.25 -8.28
CA LYS A 192 -27.62 -12.62 -7.33
C LYS A 192 -27.11 -12.59 -5.89
N ASN A 193 -25.89 -13.11 -5.65
CA ASN A 193 -25.29 -13.11 -4.32
C ASN A 193 -25.03 -11.69 -3.81
N TYR A 194 -24.46 -10.82 -4.66
CA TYR A 194 -24.25 -9.42 -4.34
C TYR A 194 -25.57 -8.71 -4.00
N THR A 195 -26.58 -8.83 -4.85
CA THR A 195 -27.89 -8.19 -4.64
C THR A 195 -28.56 -8.65 -3.36
N TRP A 196 -28.50 -9.97 -3.07
CA TRP A 196 -29.04 -10.51 -1.83
C TRP A 196 -28.30 -9.94 -0.59
N LEU A 197 -26.98 -9.87 -0.61
CA LEU A 197 -26.20 -9.29 0.49
C LEU A 197 -26.49 -7.81 0.69
N GLN A 198 -26.68 -7.05 -0.38
CA GLN A 198 -27.10 -5.64 -0.32
C GLN A 198 -28.49 -5.49 0.34
N THR A 199 -29.45 -6.34 -0.03
CA THR A 199 -30.75 -6.37 0.64
C THR A 199 -30.60 -6.67 2.12
N GLN A 200 -29.79 -7.66 2.48
CA GLN A 200 -29.49 -8.01 3.89
C GLN A 200 -28.89 -6.82 4.68
N ILE A 201 -28.04 -6.00 4.06
CA ILE A 201 -27.46 -4.81 4.69
C ILE A 201 -28.55 -3.74 4.89
N ARG A 202 -29.38 -3.49 3.87
CA ARG A 202 -30.47 -2.51 3.93
C ARG A 202 -31.49 -2.86 5.02
N ASP A 203 -31.84 -4.13 5.13
CA ASP A 203 -32.88 -4.62 6.06
C ASP A 203 -32.32 -4.87 7.47
N ALA A 204 -31.06 -4.51 7.75
CA ALA A 204 -30.45 -4.67 9.07
C ALA A 204 -31.01 -3.66 10.07
N THR A 205 -31.37 -4.14 11.26
CA THR A 205 -32.04 -3.36 12.32
C THR A 205 -31.08 -2.71 13.32
N SER A 206 -29.79 -3.06 13.29
CA SER A 206 -28.78 -2.50 14.18
C SER A 206 -27.47 -2.21 13.47
N MET A 207 -26.68 -1.26 13.97
CA MET A 207 -25.36 -0.93 13.45
C MET A 207 -24.40 -2.14 13.48
N LYS A 208 -24.49 -2.99 14.51
CA LYS A 208 -23.71 -4.23 14.61
C LYS A 208 -24.04 -5.19 13.47
N GLN A 209 -25.33 -5.37 13.14
CA GLN A 209 -25.75 -6.20 12.01
C GLN A 209 -25.29 -5.61 10.68
N VAL A 210 -25.43 -4.29 10.47
CA VAL A 210 -24.91 -3.60 9.27
C VAL A 210 -23.43 -3.88 9.10
N PHE A 211 -22.64 -3.71 10.15
CA PHE A 211 -21.19 -3.94 10.12
C PHE A 211 -20.84 -5.40 9.74
N MET A 212 -21.48 -6.36 10.40
CA MET A 212 -21.24 -7.80 10.11
C MET A 212 -21.63 -8.17 8.68
N LYS A 213 -22.78 -7.69 8.19
CA LYS A 213 -23.25 -7.96 6.83
C LYS A 213 -22.35 -7.30 5.76
N ARG A 214 -21.79 -6.12 6.04
CA ARG A 214 -20.76 -5.50 5.19
C ARG A 214 -19.49 -6.34 5.10
N ILE A 215 -19.05 -6.96 6.20
CA ILE A 215 -17.92 -7.90 6.19
C ILE A 215 -18.26 -9.13 5.32
N PHE A 216 -19.47 -9.66 5.41
CA PHE A 216 -19.88 -10.79 4.55
C PHE A 216 -19.89 -10.41 3.08
N LEU A 217 -20.41 -9.23 2.72
CA LEU A 217 -20.38 -8.72 1.36
C LEU A 217 -18.93 -8.59 0.85
N LEU A 218 -18.07 -7.97 1.64
CA LEU A 218 -16.66 -7.82 1.30
C LEU A 218 -15.99 -9.18 1.04
N ASN A 219 -16.22 -10.16 1.92
CA ASN A 219 -15.66 -11.50 1.79
C ASN A 219 -16.22 -12.26 0.58
N ALA A 220 -17.51 -12.09 0.27
CA ALA A 220 -18.11 -12.68 -0.92
C ALA A 220 -17.50 -12.10 -2.20
N MET A 221 -17.39 -10.77 -2.30
CA MET A 221 -16.78 -10.09 -3.45
C MET A 221 -15.31 -10.48 -3.67
N LYS A 222 -14.58 -10.79 -2.60
CA LYS A 222 -13.22 -11.32 -2.68
C LYS A 222 -13.13 -12.68 -3.36
N GLN A 223 -14.17 -13.49 -3.26
CA GLN A 223 -14.21 -14.85 -3.81
C GLN A 223 -14.82 -14.91 -5.23
N PHE A 224 -15.35 -13.81 -5.74
CA PHE A 224 -15.92 -13.77 -7.09
C PHE A 224 -14.85 -14.03 -8.15
N LYS A 225 -15.18 -14.89 -9.10
CA LYS A 225 -14.24 -15.42 -10.09
C LYS A 225 -14.01 -14.50 -11.27
N SER A 226 -14.95 -13.60 -11.59
CA SER A 226 -14.84 -12.72 -12.75
C SER A 226 -13.62 -11.80 -12.67
N LYS A 227 -13.29 -11.24 -11.48
CA LYS A 227 -12.03 -10.49 -11.31
C LYS A 227 -10.79 -11.35 -11.53
N LEU A 228 -10.79 -12.59 -11.05
CA LEU A 228 -9.68 -13.51 -11.26
C LEU A 228 -9.45 -13.80 -12.75
N SER A 229 -10.54 -14.08 -13.49
CA SER A 229 -10.47 -14.29 -14.94
C SER A 229 -9.98 -13.05 -15.67
N PHE A 230 -10.41 -11.86 -15.22
CA PHE A 230 -9.98 -10.60 -15.81
C PHE A 230 -8.51 -10.26 -15.53
N VAL A 231 -7.98 -10.58 -14.32
CA VAL A 231 -6.55 -10.42 -14.04
C VAL A 231 -5.70 -11.26 -14.99
N LYS A 232 -6.10 -12.50 -15.25
CA LYS A 232 -5.40 -13.37 -16.23
C LYS A 232 -5.42 -12.73 -17.61
N PHE A 233 -6.59 -12.31 -18.07
CA PHE A 233 -6.75 -11.62 -19.35
C PHE A 233 -5.85 -10.37 -19.46
N ILE A 234 -5.83 -9.48 -18.46
CA ILE A 234 -4.95 -8.30 -18.47
C ILE A 234 -3.48 -8.72 -18.46
N SER A 235 -3.10 -9.72 -17.65
CA SER A 235 -1.72 -10.21 -17.60
C SER A 235 -1.22 -10.73 -18.96
N GLU A 236 -2.10 -11.30 -19.76
CA GLU A 236 -1.79 -11.79 -21.12
C GLU A 236 -1.72 -10.65 -22.14
N THR A 237 -2.46 -9.55 -21.94
CA THR A 237 -2.43 -8.37 -22.84
C THR A 237 -1.22 -7.47 -22.62
N VAL A 238 -0.59 -7.52 -21.45
CA VAL A 238 0.66 -6.80 -21.17
C VAL A 238 1.81 -7.43 -21.95
N PRO A 239 2.68 -6.63 -22.62
CA PRO A 239 3.82 -7.17 -23.37
C PRO A 239 4.65 -8.16 -22.55
N ALA A 240 5.04 -9.29 -23.15
CA ALA A 240 5.78 -10.33 -22.46
C ALA A 240 7.14 -9.87 -21.92
N THR A 241 7.72 -8.83 -22.52
CA THR A 241 8.97 -8.19 -22.13
C THR A 241 8.85 -7.31 -20.89
N ASP A 242 7.65 -6.81 -20.60
CA ASP A 242 7.43 -5.86 -19.54
C ASP A 242 7.11 -6.56 -18.21
N LYS A 243 7.73 -6.12 -17.13
CA LYS A 243 7.45 -6.65 -15.80
C LYS A 243 6.05 -6.24 -15.35
N CYS A 244 5.28 -7.21 -14.88
CA CYS A 244 3.93 -7.03 -14.37
C CYS A 244 3.77 -7.70 -13.00
N LEU A 245 3.45 -6.90 -11.97
CA LEU A 245 3.17 -7.37 -10.62
C LEU A 245 1.66 -7.45 -10.39
N LEU A 246 1.17 -8.63 -10.00
CA LEU A 246 -0.25 -8.94 -9.91
C LEU A 246 -0.65 -9.09 -8.43
N PHE A 247 -1.34 -8.12 -7.87
CA PHE A 247 -1.79 -8.16 -6.47
C PHE A 247 -3.12 -8.89 -6.33
N ALA A 248 -3.05 -10.09 -5.77
CA ALA A 248 -4.20 -10.90 -5.37
C ALA A 248 -4.61 -10.62 -3.91
N ASN A 249 -5.75 -11.16 -3.53
CA ASN A 249 -6.31 -11.00 -2.19
C ASN A 249 -6.05 -12.19 -1.27
N THR A 250 -5.99 -13.38 -1.86
CA THR A 250 -5.70 -14.63 -1.16
C THR A 250 -4.53 -15.36 -1.80
N THR A 251 -3.94 -16.27 -1.05
CA THR A 251 -2.83 -17.10 -1.51
C THR A 251 -3.24 -17.97 -2.69
N GLU A 252 -4.44 -18.56 -2.62
CA GLU A 252 -5.01 -19.41 -3.67
C GLU A 252 -5.24 -18.62 -4.96
N GLN A 253 -5.67 -17.37 -4.88
CA GLN A 253 -5.79 -16.49 -6.05
C GLN A 253 -4.43 -16.20 -6.64
N ALA A 254 -3.42 -15.87 -5.82
CA ALA A 254 -2.07 -15.61 -6.29
C ALA A 254 -1.51 -16.80 -7.07
N ASP A 255 -1.61 -18.01 -6.53
CA ASP A 255 -1.15 -19.24 -7.17
C ASP A 255 -1.91 -19.55 -8.47
N SER A 256 -3.19 -19.19 -8.54
CA SER A 256 -4.01 -19.42 -9.75
C SER A 256 -3.79 -18.39 -10.86
N ILE A 257 -3.29 -17.19 -10.53
CA ILE A 257 -3.01 -16.12 -11.52
C ILE A 257 -1.70 -16.39 -12.26
N CYS A 258 -0.66 -16.76 -11.53
CA CYS A 258 0.69 -16.88 -12.07
C CYS A 258 1.42 -18.08 -11.46
N LYS A 259 2.29 -18.72 -12.26
CA LYS A 259 3.14 -19.83 -11.80
C LYS A 259 4.07 -19.41 -10.65
N TYR A 260 4.53 -18.17 -10.67
CA TYR A 260 5.42 -17.62 -9.66
C TYR A 260 4.63 -16.70 -8.75
N SER A 261 4.56 -17.06 -7.47
CA SER A 261 3.82 -16.31 -6.46
C SER A 261 4.71 -15.95 -5.26
N HIS A 262 4.32 -14.90 -4.53
CA HIS A 262 4.97 -14.45 -3.31
C HIS A 262 3.91 -14.23 -2.22
N HIS A 263 3.84 -15.13 -1.26
CA HIS A 263 2.88 -15.04 -0.16
C HIS A 263 3.29 -15.88 1.07
N SER A 264 2.48 -15.84 2.13
CA SER A 264 2.82 -16.42 3.43
C SER A 264 2.81 -17.94 3.47
N LYS A 265 2.17 -18.61 2.52
CA LYS A 265 2.14 -20.09 2.45
C LYS A 265 3.35 -20.67 1.74
N ASN A 266 4.02 -19.91 0.88
CA ASN A 266 5.29 -20.31 0.29
C ASN A 266 6.37 -20.35 1.36
N ASN A 267 7.33 -21.24 1.23
CA ASN A 267 8.48 -21.23 2.10
C ASN A 267 9.34 -19.96 1.86
N LYS A 268 10.18 -19.63 2.83
CA LYS A 268 10.96 -18.39 2.79
C LYS A 268 11.96 -18.36 1.61
N VAL A 269 12.53 -19.51 1.27
CA VAL A 269 13.51 -19.66 0.17
C VAL A 269 12.82 -19.39 -1.17
N GLU A 270 11.69 -20.05 -1.41
CA GLU A 270 10.91 -19.88 -2.64
C GLU A 270 10.48 -18.43 -2.87
N ASN A 271 10.02 -17.73 -1.81
CA ASN A 271 9.66 -16.32 -1.90
C ASN A 271 10.86 -15.45 -2.31
N VAL A 272 12.04 -15.72 -1.75
CA VAL A 272 13.28 -14.99 -2.09
C VAL A 272 13.71 -15.27 -3.52
N GLU A 273 13.67 -16.52 -3.95
CA GLU A 273 14.03 -16.92 -5.32
C GLU A 273 13.08 -16.33 -6.37
N ASN A 274 11.76 -16.43 -6.16
CA ASN A 274 10.77 -15.86 -7.06
C ASN A 274 10.95 -14.35 -7.22
N LEU A 275 11.22 -13.68 -6.12
CA LEU A 275 11.48 -12.24 -6.13
C LEU A 275 12.79 -11.90 -6.85
N ALA A 276 13.86 -12.65 -6.63
CA ALA A 276 15.15 -12.45 -7.30
C ALA A 276 15.02 -12.66 -8.82
N LYS A 277 14.34 -13.71 -9.26
CA LYS A 277 14.04 -13.97 -10.69
C LYS A 277 13.20 -12.85 -11.31
N PHE A 278 12.24 -12.31 -10.57
CA PHE A 278 11.44 -11.18 -11.03
C PHE A 278 12.25 -9.88 -11.08
N ALA A 279 13.11 -9.64 -10.09
CA ALA A 279 13.98 -8.48 -10.06
C ALA A 279 15.03 -8.50 -11.18
N SER A 280 15.62 -9.66 -11.49
CA SER A 280 16.58 -9.83 -12.59
C SER A 280 15.93 -9.75 -14.00
N GLY A 281 14.61 -10.02 -14.10
CA GLY A 281 13.90 -10.12 -15.37
C GLY A 281 13.91 -11.52 -15.98
N GLU A 282 14.39 -12.54 -15.28
CA GLU A 282 14.25 -13.95 -15.68
C GLU A 282 12.78 -14.34 -15.83
N ILE A 283 11.94 -13.80 -14.95
CA ILE A 283 10.48 -13.86 -15.07
C ILE A 283 9.90 -12.46 -15.15
N THR A 284 8.84 -12.28 -15.94
CA THR A 284 8.18 -10.99 -16.15
C THR A 284 6.81 -10.89 -15.49
N ARG A 285 6.34 -11.97 -14.88
CA ARG A 285 5.07 -12.03 -14.14
C ARG A 285 5.31 -12.59 -12.75
N LEU A 286 4.82 -11.86 -11.75
CA LEU A 286 4.82 -12.29 -10.34
C LEU A 286 3.48 -11.94 -9.72
N SER A 287 2.82 -12.91 -9.10
CA SER A 287 1.64 -12.65 -8.28
C SER A 287 2.02 -12.51 -6.82
N ALA A 288 1.31 -11.65 -6.08
CA ALA A 288 1.62 -11.41 -4.68
C ALA A 288 0.36 -11.15 -3.84
N VAL A 289 0.43 -11.53 -2.57
CA VAL A 289 -0.57 -11.15 -1.56
C VAL A 289 0.09 -10.18 -0.59
N GLU A 290 -0.54 -9.03 -0.35
CA GLU A 290 -0.22 -7.92 0.58
C GLU A 290 1.24 -7.70 1.05
N ARG A 291 2.05 -8.76 1.24
CA ARG A 291 3.41 -8.68 1.80
C ARG A 291 4.41 -7.91 0.93
N LEU A 292 4.21 -7.89 -0.40
CA LEU A 292 5.04 -7.09 -1.30
C LEU A 292 4.67 -5.60 -1.31
N SER A 293 3.63 -5.20 -0.59
CA SER A 293 3.26 -3.78 -0.49
C SER A 293 4.22 -2.94 0.34
N GLU A 294 5.19 -3.53 1.05
CA GLU A 294 6.13 -2.81 1.93
C GLU A 294 7.56 -3.37 1.81
N GLY A 295 8.54 -2.50 1.70
CA GLY A 295 9.98 -2.83 1.87
C GLY A 295 10.75 -3.35 0.64
N ILE A 296 10.13 -3.69 -0.51
CA ILE A 296 10.82 -4.27 -1.67
C ILE A 296 10.76 -3.33 -2.86
N THR A 297 11.91 -3.05 -3.48
CA THR A 297 12.02 -2.32 -4.74
C THR A 297 12.24 -3.30 -5.88
N VAL A 298 11.39 -3.25 -6.91
CA VAL A 298 11.55 -4.05 -8.13
C VAL A 298 12.00 -3.12 -9.26
N PRO A 299 13.20 -3.30 -9.81
CA PRO A 299 13.67 -2.50 -10.94
C PRO A 299 12.82 -2.72 -12.19
N ASN A 300 12.55 -1.65 -12.94
CA ASN A 300 11.84 -1.68 -14.23
C ASN A 300 10.44 -2.33 -14.15
N LEU A 301 9.71 -2.07 -13.06
CA LEU A 301 8.33 -2.53 -12.89
C LEU A 301 7.37 -1.58 -13.63
N LYS A 302 6.95 -1.94 -14.82
CA LYS A 302 6.09 -1.12 -15.69
C LYS A 302 4.59 -1.26 -15.40
N HIS A 303 4.15 -2.46 -15.05
CA HIS A 303 2.73 -2.75 -14.88
C HIS A 303 2.44 -3.27 -13.48
N ILE A 304 1.39 -2.74 -12.88
CA ILE A 304 0.80 -3.28 -11.65
C ILE A 304 -0.67 -3.56 -11.90
N VAL A 305 -1.13 -4.74 -11.50
CA VAL A 305 -2.55 -5.07 -11.48
C VAL A 305 -3.01 -5.24 -10.04
N ILE A 306 -4.00 -4.45 -9.62
CA ILE A 306 -4.60 -4.51 -8.30
C ILE A 306 -5.99 -5.12 -8.43
N MET A 307 -6.13 -6.38 -8.03
CA MET A 307 -7.38 -7.12 -8.14
C MET A 307 -8.49 -6.54 -7.26
N HIS A 308 -8.13 -5.99 -6.10
CA HIS A 308 -9.09 -5.41 -5.15
C HIS A 308 -8.52 -4.18 -4.46
N SER A 309 -9.33 -3.10 -4.44
CA SER A 309 -9.04 -1.87 -3.72
C SER A 309 -10.23 -1.52 -2.82
N TYR A 310 -10.14 -1.84 -1.54
CA TYR A 310 -11.26 -1.76 -0.59
C TYR A 310 -11.35 -0.43 0.18
N GLY A 311 -11.20 0.68 -0.51
CA GLY A 311 -11.29 2.01 0.11
C GLY A 311 -10.19 2.28 1.15
N ASN A 312 -9.13 1.51 1.16
CA ASN A 312 -7.94 1.78 1.93
C ASN A 312 -6.93 2.53 1.04
N GLU A 313 -7.05 3.84 1.03
CA GLU A 313 -6.20 4.76 0.26
C GLU A 313 -4.71 4.43 0.40
N LYS A 314 -4.28 4.14 1.62
CA LYS A 314 -2.89 3.85 1.95
C LYS A 314 -2.33 2.62 1.23
N LYS A 315 -3.13 1.55 1.16
CA LYS A 315 -2.69 0.31 0.48
C LYS A 315 -2.63 0.48 -1.03
N ALA A 316 -3.54 1.23 -1.62
CA ALA A 316 -3.52 1.52 -3.05
C ALA A 316 -2.29 2.37 -3.40
N SER A 317 -2.09 3.50 -2.71
CA SER A 317 -0.93 4.39 -2.90
C SER A 317 0.40 3.67 -2.72
N GLN A 318 0.52 2.79 -1.72
CA GLN A 318 1.72 1.98 -1.52
C GLN A 318 1.99 1.00 -2.66
N LYS A 319 0.96 0.36 -3.20
CA LYS A 319 1.08 -0.53 -4.36
C LYS A 319 1.47 0.25 -5.61
N ILE A 320 0.82 1.39 -5.86
CA ILE A 320 1.08 2.26 -7.00
C ILE A 320 2.52 2.81 -6.94
N GLY A 321 2.96 3.32 -5.79
CA GLY A 321 4.29 3.86 -5.60
C GLY A 321 5.45 2.88 -5.87
N ARG A 322 5.16 1.59 -6.04
CA ARG A 322 6.14 0.60 -6.47
C ARG A 322 6.44 0.66 -7.96
N ALA A 323 5.47 1.02 -8.78
CA ALA A 323 5.64 1.20 -10.21
C ALA A 323 6.34 2.53 -10.55
N LEU A 324 6.38 3.48 -9.60
CA LEU A 324 6.91 4.83 -9.85
C LEU A 324 8.45 4.92 -9.73
N ARG A 325 9.18 3.86 -10.03
CA ARG A 325 10.65 3.80 -9.93
C ARG A 325 11.30 3.31 -11.23
N LEU A 326 10.72 3.70 -12.35
CA LEU A 326 11.22 3.40 -13.68
C LEU A 326 12.29 4.41 -14.14
N ASN A 327 12.83 4.24 -15.33
CA ASN A 327 13.62 5.26 -15.99
C ASN A 327 12.75 6.46 -16.34
N LYS A 328 13.34 7.65 -16.42
CA LYS A 328 12.64 8.95 -16.55
C LYS A 328 11.62 9.03 -17.71
N ASP A 329 11.88 8.30 -18.80
CA ASP A 329 11.06 8.35 -20.01
C ASP A 329 9.99 7.25 -20.06
N GLU A 330 9.88 6.46 -19.00
CA GLU A 330 8.91 5.36 -18.93
C GLU A 330 7.70 5.75 -18.11
N VAL A 331 6.51 5.42 -18.60
CA VAL A 331 5.23 5.65 -17.92
C VAL A 331 4.78 4.36 -17.24
N ALA A 332 4.50 4.43 -15.94
CA ALA A 332 3.96 3.30 -15.20
C ALA A 332 2.47 3.11 -15.50
N SER A 333 2.04 1.88 -15.75
CA SER A 333 0.63 1.53 -15.97
C SER A 333 0.08 0.77 -14.76
N VAL A 334 -0.90 1.35 -14.10
CA VAL A 334 -1.58 0.76 -12.95
C VAL A 334 -2.98 0.34 -13.35
N HIS A 335 -3.30 -0.93 -13.23
CA HIS A 335 -4.59 -1.49 -13.55
C HIS A 335 -5.32 -1.85 -12.26
N ILE A 336 -6.48 -1.23 -12.00
CA ILE A 336 -7.31 -1.49 -10.83
C ILE A 336 -8.63 -2.10 -11.30
N LEU A 337 -9.00 -3.23 -10.72
CA LEU A 337 -10.23 -3.92 -11.07
C LEU A 337 -11.37 -3.49 -10.14
N CYS A 338 -12.50 -3.17 -10.75
CA CYS A 338 -13.70 -2.71 -10.08
C CYS A 338 -14.93 -3.46 -10.62
N PHE A 339 -15.83 -3.86 -9.74
CA PHE A 339 -17.14 -4.37 -10.18
C PHE A 339 -18.07 -3.23 -10.52
N LYS A 340 -18.58 -3.24 -11.76
CA LYS A 340 -19.54 -2.26 -12.27
C LYS A 340 -20.84 -2.26 -11.47
N ASP A 341 -21.41 -1.08 -11.24
CA ASP A 341 -22.67 -0.87 -10.54
C ASP A 341 -22.72 -1.48 -9.13
N THR A 342 -21.57 -1.44 -8.43
CA THR A 342 -21.44 -1.96 -7.05
C THR A 342 -20.76 -0.96 -6.13
N VAL A 343 -20.73 -1.28 -4.82
CA VAL A 343 -20.00 -0.49 -3.81
C VAL A 343 -18.48 -0.46 -4.07
N ASP A 344 -17.98 -1.35 -4.91
CA ASP A 344 -16.57 -1.41 -5.27
C ASP A 344 -16.10 -0.15 -6.00
N GLU A 345 -17.00 0.47 -6.82
CA GLU A 345 -16.71 1.73 -7.49
C GLU A 345 -16.42 2.86 -6.50
N SER A 346 -17.22 2.97 -5.45
CA SER A 346 -16.99 3.96 -4.41
C SER A 346 -15.70 3.68 -3.61
N TRP A 347 -15.34 2.43 -3.39
CA TRP A 347 -14.10 2.06 -2.71
C TRP A 347 -12.87 2.37 -3.57
N VAL A 348 -12.93 2.08 -4.87
CA VAL A 348 -11.85 2.40 -5.80
C VAL A 348 -11.69 3.91 -5.93
N ALA A 349 -12.78 4.66 -6.15
CA ALA A 349 -12.74 6.11 -6.22
C ALA A 349 -12.10 6.72 -4.96
N LYS A 350 -12.54 6.28 -3.78
CA LYS A 350 -11.98 6.73 -2.51
C LYS A 350 -10.49 6.40 -2.36
N SER A 351 -10.04 5.26 -2.87
CA SER A 351 -8.63 4.86 -2.77
C SER A 351 -7.69 5.67 -3.65
N LEU A 352 -8.22 6.49 -4.54
CA LEU A 352 -7.50 7.29 -5.53
C LEU A 352 -7.70 8.80 -5.36
N GLU A 353 -8.34 9.24 -4.28
CA GLU A 353 -8.63 10.67 -4.05
C GLU A 353 -7.38 11.58 -4.00
N ASP A 354 -6.21 11.01 -3.69
CA ASP A 354 -4.94 11.73 -3.59
C ASP A 354 -4.11 11.70 -4.88
N PHE A 355 -4.65 11.12 -5.96
CA PHE A 355 -4.00 11.05 -7.27
C PHE A 355 -4.61 12.03 -8.26
N ASP A 356 -3.79 12.52 -9.18
CA ASP A 356 -4.23 13.40 -10.26
C ASP A 356 -5.32 12.73 -11.12
N ILE A 357 -6.49 13.37 -11.17
CA ILE A 357 -7.66 12.85 -11.88
C ILE A 357 -7.42 12.74 -13.39
N GLU A 358 -6.55 13.57 -13.97
CA GLU A 358 -6.23 13.55 -15.40
C GLU A 358 -5.44 12.29 -15.78
N LYS A 359 -4.77 11.67 -14.81
CA LYS A 359 -4.03 10.42 -14.97
C LYS A 359 -4.88 9.19 -14.74
N ILE A 360 -6.17 9.35 -14.37
CA ILE A 360 -7.09 8.25 -14.07
C ILE A 360 -8.07 8.06 -15.24
N LYS A 361 -8.14 6.85 -15.77
CA LYS A 361 -9.04 6.49 -16.86
C LYS A 361 -9.93 5.30 -16.49
N TRP A 362 -11.24 5.51 -16.53
CA TRP A 362 -12.23 4.44 -16.41
C TRP A 362 -12.38 3.71 -17.75
N VAL A 363 -12.36 2.40 -17.72
CA VAL A 363 -12.51 1.52 -18.89
C VAL A 363 -13.62 0.53 -18.58
N ASN A 364 -14.75 0.65 -19.32
CA ASN A 364 -15.88 -0.24 -19.14
C ASN A 364 -15.71 -1.51 -19.99
N TRP A 365 -16.07 -2.64 -19.40
CA TRP A 365 -16.00 -3.95 -20.03
C TRP A 365 -17.35 -4.65 -20.03
N GLY A 366 -17.65 -5.33 -21.12
CA GLY A 366 -18.71 -6.33 -21.21
C GLY A 366 -18.11 -7.74 -21.10
N TYR A 367 -18.93 -8.71 -20.70
CA TYR A 367 -18.57 -10.13 -20.72
C TYR A 367 -19.62 -10.89 -21.54
N GLN A 368 -19.21 -11.41 -22.67
CA GLN A 368 -20.07 -12.16 -23.60
C GLN A 368 -19.30 -13.32 -24.18
N ASN A 369 -19.95 -14.49 -24.33
CA ASN A 369 -19.33 -15.71 -24.88
C ASN A 369 -17.98 -16.06 -24.25
N ASN A 370 -17.88 -15.96 -22.93
CA ASN A 370 -16.65 -16.20 -22.15
C ASN A 370 -15.46 -15.28 -22.52
N GLN A 371 -15.72 -14.12 -23.10
CA GLN A 371 -14.70 -13.15 -23.47
C GLN A 371 -15.01 -11.76 -22.90
N PHE A 372 -13.97 -11.08 -22.44
CA PHE A 372 -14.06 -9.67 -22.08
C PHE A 372 -13.93 -8.81 -23.34
N LYS A 373 -14.89 -7.90 -23.50
CA LYS A 373 -14.92 -6.95 -24.61
C LYS A 373 -15.03 -5.54 -24.08
N LYS A 374 -14.15 -4.67 -24.54
CA LYS A 374 -14.19 -3.24 -24.20
C LYS A 374 -15.46 -2.62 -24.80
N LEU A 375 -16.19 -1.88 -23.97
CA LEU A 375 -17.43 -1.18 -24.36
C LEU A 375 -17.13 0.25 -24.82
#